data_21aaaffaea4c183d865a5d043b6aecb8
#
_entry.id   21aaaffaea4c183d865a5d043b6aecb8
#
_cell.length_a   1.000
_cell.length_b   1.000
_cell.length_c   1.000
_cell.angle_alpha   90.00
_cell.angle_beta   90.00
_cell.angle_gamma   90.00
#
_symmetry.space_group_name_H-M   'P 1'
#
loop_
_entity.id
_entity.type
_entity.pdbx_description
1 polymer ?
#
loop_
_entity_poly.entity_id
_entity_poly.type
_entity_poly.pdbx_seq_one_letter_code
_entity_poly.pdbx_strand_id
1 'polypeptide(L)'
;LWSLLPFPIIIALYSVIRQPLEKMMGISSEGVKKITEWAAQNAGFVSTNKTYDEIGVTDALHQHWDAAVNALGDLADKLMNLDYSFLGMNLGEVPNWKVWTIDFANTSTALPALGLFLIPLIAALLSWLSMKISQATNPTAGGAQAEASMKTMNIFMPIMSIWICFIM
;
A
#
# COMPACT_ATOMS: atom_id res chain seq x y z
N LEU A 1 -26.05 -13.16 5.42
CA LEU A 1 -26.03 -12.66 4.02
C LEU A 1 -25.66 -11.18 3.93
N TRP A 2 -26.19 -10.30 4.79
CA TRP A 2 -25.88 -8.87 4.80
C TRP A 2 -24.40 -8.57 5.07
N SER A 3 -23.71 -9.41 5.85
CA SER A 3 -22.26 -9.25 6.15
C SER A 3 -21.36 -9.46 4.93
N LEU A 4 -21.84 -10.12 3.88
CA LEU A 4 -21.08 -10.36 2.65
C LEU A 4 -21.25 -9.28 1.59
N LEU A 5 -22.25 -8.41 1.74
CA LEU A 5 -22.54 -7.33 0.80
C LEU A 5 -21.38 -6.36 0.57
N PRO A 6 -20.58 -5.95 1.59
CA PRO A 6 -19.47 -5.04 1.38
C PRO A 6 -18.26 -5.70 0.66
N PHE A 7 -18.13 -7.03 0.64
CA PHE A 7 -16.97 -7.69 0.03
C PHE A 7 -16.78 -7.39 -1.46
N PRO A 8 -17.80 -7.48 -2.32
CA PRO A 8 -17.64 -7.14 -3.75
C PRO A 8 -17.19 -5.69 -3.96
N ILE A 9 -17.70 -4.77 -3.14
CA ILE A 9 -17.35 -3.33 -3.22
C ILE A 9 -15.89 -3.14 -2.81
N ILE A 10 -15.46 -3.78 -1.70
CA ILE A 10 -14.07 -3.72 -1.22
C ILE A 10 -13.11 -4.29 -2.26
N ILE A 11 -13.45 -5.43 -2.87
CA ILE A 11 -12.63 -6.06 -3.92
C ILE A 11 -12.53 -5.16 -5.15
N ALA A 12 -13.63 -4.54 -5.56
CA ALA A 12 -13.65 -3.62 -6.69
C ALA A 12 -12.79 -2.38 -6.40
N LEU A 13 -12.96 -1.75 -5.23
CA LEU A 13 -12.16 -0.61 -4.80
C LEU A 13 -10.67 -0.96 -4.73
N TYR A 14 -10.32 -2.11 -4.14
CA TYR A 14 -8.95 -2.59 -4.08
C TYR A 14 -8.35 -2.78 -5.47
N SER A 15 -9.11 -3.33 -6.41
CA SER A 15 -8.68 -3.50 -7.80
C SER A 15 -8.38 -2.16 -8.48
N VAL A 16 -9.23 -1.15 -8.24
CA VAL A 16 -9.06 0.20 -8.81
C VAL A 16 -7.82 0.90 -8.23
N ILE A 17 -7.64 0.83 -6.92
CA ILE A 17 -6.50 1.47 -6.25
C ILE A 17 -5.17 0.84 -6.70
N ARG A 18 -5.15 -0.48 -6.89
CA ARG A 18 -3.95 -1.22 -7.28
C ARG A 18 -3.55 -0.99 -8.74
N GLN A 19 -4.53 -0.70 -9.61
CA GLN A 19 -4.33 -0.53 -11.05
C GLN A 19 -4.83 0.86 -11.50
N PRO A 20 -4.19 1.95 -11.06
CA PRO A 20 -4.66 3.29 -11.37
C PRO A 20 -4.60 3.61 -12.87
N LEU A 21 -3.58 3.17 -13.59
CA LEU A 21 -3.44 3.43 -15.02
C LEU A 21 -4.54 2.74 -15.84
N GLU A 22 -4.80 1.46 -15.56
CA GLU A 22 -5.80 0.69 -16.30
C GLU A 22 -7.22 1.03 -15.85
N LYS A 23 -7.50 1.05 -14.53
CA LYS A 23 -8.86 1.14 -13.99
C LYS A 23 -9.36 2.55 -13.75
N MET A 24 -8.49 3.49 -13.37
CA MET A 24 -8.89 4.88 -13.13
C MET A 24 -8.73 5.72 -14.40
N MET A 25 -7.61 5.60 -15.11
CA MET A 25 -7.31 6.40 -16.28
C MET A 25 -7.80 5.76 -17.60
N GLY A 26 -8.24 4.49 -17.57
CA GLY A 26 -8.75 3.78 -18.75
C GLY A 26 -7.70 3.58 -19.84
N ILE A 27 -6.44 3.43 -19.46
CA ILE A 27 -5.32 3.19 -20.36
C ILE A 27 -5.32 1.71 -20.74
N SER A 28 -5.12 1.40 -22.01
CA SER A 28 -5.03 0.02 -22.48
C SER A 28 -3.79 -0.68 -21.90
N SER A 29 -3.83 -2.00 -21.80
CA SER A 29 -2.69 -2.79 -21.31
C SER A 29 -1.39 -2.56 -22.10
N GLU A 30 -1.49 -2.23 -23.39
CA GLU A 30 -0.33 -1.83 -24.21
C GLU A 30 0.17 -0.44 -23.81
N GLY A 31 -0.74 0.50 -23.51
CA GLY A 31 -0.40 1.82 -23.00
C GLY A 31 0.29 1.73 -21.63
N VAL A 32 -0.21 0.90 -20.73
CA VAL A 32 0.42 0.64 -19.42
C VAL A 32 1.84 0.12 -19.58
N LYS A 33 2.09 -0.81 -20.52
CA LYS A 33 3.45 -1.29 -20.81
C LYS A 33 4.37 -0.17 -21.30
N LYS A 34 3.93 0.66 -22.24
CA LYS A 34 4.72 1.80 -22.73
C LYS A 34 5.07 2.78 -21.62
N ILE A 35 4.12 3.07 -20.74
CA ILE A 35 4.32 3.95 -19.60
C ILE A 35 5.31 3.34 -18.61
N THR A 36 5.20 2.03 -18.34
CA THR A 36 6.12 1.31 -17.45
C THR A 36 7.53 1.28 -18.02
N GLU A 37 7.69 1.04 -19.31
CA GLU A 37 8.98 1.09 -20.00
C GLU A 37 9.60 2.49 -19.95
N TRP A 38 8.77 3.51 -20.17
CA TRP A 38 9.22 4.90 -20.05
C TRP A 38 9.70 5.22 -18.63
N ALA A 39 8.93 4.82 -17.61
CA ALA A 39 9.27 5.04 -16.21
C ALA A 39 10.57 4.30 -15.81
N ALA A 40 10.78 3.09 -16.33
CA ALA A 40 12.01 2.34 -16.08
C ALA A 40 13.25 3.01 -16.72
N GLN A 41 13.08 3.61 -17.90
CA GLN A 41 14.20 4.24 -18.65
C GLN A 41 14.52 5.66 -18.17
N ASN A 42 13.50 6.43 -17.79
CA ASN A 42 13.64 7.87 -17.54
C ASN A 42 13.49 8.27 -16.08
N ALA A 43 12.74 7.50 -15.29
CA ALA A 43 12.48 7.79 -13.88
C ALA A 43 13.15 6.77 -12.92
N GLY A 44 13.95 5.84 -13.44
CA GLY A 44 14.65 4.84 -12.63
C GLY A 44 13.71 3.85 -11.91
N PHE A 45 12.47 3.72 -12.39
CA PHE A 45 11.52 2.77 -11.81
C PHE A 45 12.01 1.33 -11.96
N VAL A 46 12.00 0.59 -10.85
CA VAL A 46 12.33 -0.85 -10.81
C VAL A 46 11.14 -1.61 -10.28
N SER A 47 10.61 -2.53 -11.10
CA SER A 47 9.51 -3.41 -10.67
C SER A 47 9.96 -4.29 -9.51
N THR A 48 9.34 -4.10 -8.38
CA THR A 48 9.56 -4.93 -7.18
C THR A 48 8.48 -6.00 -7.06
N ASN A 49 7.23 -5.63 -7.36
CA ASN A 49 6.11 -6.54 -7.30
C ASN A 49 5.10 -6.18 -8.40
N LYS A 50 5.03 -7.02 -9.43
CA LYS A 50 4.14 -6.82 -10.61
C LYS A 50 2.69 -6.46 -10.26
N THR A 51 2.23 -6.86 -9.08
CA THR A 51 0.87 -6.59 -8.61
C THR A 51 0.62 -5.12 -8.30
N TYR A 52 1.67 -4.39 -7.93
CA TYR A 52 1.62 -2.98 -7.51
C TYR A 52 2.46 -2.05 -8.38
N ASP A 53 3.02 -2.56 -9.47
CA ASP A 53 3.86 -1.79 -10.38
C ASP A 53 3.18 -0.52 -10.89
N GLU A 54 1.87 -0.56 -11.14
CA GLU A 54 1.15 0.63 -11.60
C GLU A 54 1.16 1.77 -10.59
N ILE A 55 1.16 1.48 -9.29
CA ILE A 55 1.25 2.52 -8.23
C ILE A 55 2.63 3.18 -8.30
N GLY A 56 3.69 2.38 -8.32
CA GLY A 56 5.06 2.90 -8.41
C GLY A 56 5.32 3.65 -9.72
N VAL A 57 4.79 3.17 -10.84
CA VAL A 57 4.86 3.86 -12.12
C VAL A 57 4.12 5.20 -12.08
N THR A 58 2.94 5.25 -11.45
CA THR A 58 2.16 6.49 -11.33
C THR A 58 2.87 7.51 -10.42
N ASP A 59 3.55 7.04 -9.38
CA ASP A 59 4.39 7.89 -8.53
C ASP A 59 5.60 8.44 -9.31
N ALA A 60 6.27 7.60 -10.09
CA ALA A 60 7.35 8.02 -10.98
C ALA A 60 6.89 9.03 -12.04
N LEU A 61 5.68 8.88 -12.57
CA LEU A 61 5.05 9.87 -13.45
C LEU A 61 4.84 11.21 -12.75
N HIS A 62 4.35 11.19 -11.51
CA HIS A 62 4.14 12.41 -10.72
C HIS A 62 5.46 13.18 -10.52
N GLN A 63 6.54 12.48 -10.18
CA GLN A 63 7.85 13.09 -9.95
C GLN A 63 8.47 13.67 -11.22
N HIS A 64 8.15 13.12 -12.39
CA HIS A 64 8.69 13.51 -13.69
C HIS A 64 7.59 13.94 -14.69
N TRP A 65 6.55 14.62 -14.20
CA TRP A 65 5.32 14.90 -14.93
C TRP A 65 5.52 15.55 -16.29
N ASP A 66 6.28 16.64 -16.35
CA ASP A 66 6.49 17.39 -17.59
C ASP A 66 7.21 16.56 -18.66
N ALA A 67 8.19 15.76 -18.23
CA ALA A 67 8.91 14.87 -19.12
C ALA A 67 8.02 13.72 -19.62
N ALA A 68 7.16 13.20 -18.74
CA ALA A 68 6.24 12.13 -19.08
C ALA A 68 5.16 12.59 -20.08
N VAL A 69 4.54 13.72 -19.85
CA VAL A 69 3.52 14.30 -20.74
C VAL A 69 4.09 14.55 -22.13
N ASN A 70 5.31 15.11 -22.21
CA ASN A 70 5.97 15.37 -23.48
C ASN A 70 6.37 14.09 -24.25
N ALA A 71 6.76 13.04 -23.52
CA ALA A 71 7.23 11.79 -24.14
C ALA A 71 6.10 10.84 -24.54
N LEU A 72 4.99 10.84 -23.79
CA LEU A 72 3.88 9.89 -23.96
C LEU A 72 2.79 10.36 -24.93
N GLY A 73 2.86 11.61 -25.41
CA GLY A 73 2.03 12.12 -26.50
C GLY A 73 0.53 11.83 -26.31
N ASP A 74 -0.04 11.00 -27.18
CA ASP A 74 -1.48 10.67 -27.19
C ASP A 74 -2.00 10.02 -25.88
N LEU A 75 -1.12 9.44 -25.08
CA LEU A 75 -1.48 8.89 -23.77
C LEU A 75 -1.55 9.98 -22.69
N ALA A 76 -0.89 11.11 -22.90
CA ALA A 76 -0.81 12.20 -21.94
C ALA A 76 -2.21 12.77 -21.58
N ASP A 77 -3.13 12.83 -22.54
CA ASP A 77 -4.48 13.33 -22.33
C ASP A 77 -5.31 12.49 -21.34
N LYS A 78 -4.93 11.23 -21.15
CA LYS A 78 -5.58 10.31 -20.22
C LYS A 78 -4.87 10.23 -18.86
N LEU A 79 -3.64 10.74 -18.79
CA LEU A 79 -2.87 10.68 -17.55
C LEU A 79 -3.44 11.64 -16.51
N MET A 80 -3.54 11.16 -15.28
CA MET A 80 -3.87 11.96 -14.11
C MET A 80 -2.63 12.09 -13.24
N ASN A 81 -2.31 13.32 -12.85
CA ASN A 81 -1.23 13.57 -11.91
C ASN A 81 -1.67 13.19 -10.50
N LEU A 82 -1.35 11.98 -10.07
CA LEU A 82 -1.68 11.47 -8.74
C LEU A 82 -0.50 11.70 -7.79
N ASP A 83 -0.73 12.48 -6.77
CA ASP A 83 0.23 12.73 -5.69
C ASP A 83 -0.02 11.76 -4.53
N TYR A 84 0.96 10.92 -4.26
CA TYR A 84 0.95 9.98 -3.13
C TYR A 84 1.62 10.54 -1.87
N SER A 85 1.99 11.80 -1.86
CA SER A 85 2.62 12.42 -0.71
C SER A 85 1.60 12.70 0.40
N PHE A 86 1.89 12.22 1.61
CA PHE A 86 1.09 12.48 2.80
C PHE A 86 1.99 12.72 4.00
N LEU A 87 1.84 13.87 4.66
CA LEU A 87 2.66 14.27 5.80
C LEU A 87 4.19 14.20 5.52
N GLY A 88 4.61 14.47 4.27
CA GLY A 88 6.01 14.39 3.87
C GLY A 88 6.53 12.95 3.63
N MET A 89 5.62 11.99 3.59
CA MET A 89 5.92 10.59 3.27
C MET A 89 5.33 10.24 1.91
N ASN A 90 6.04 9.47 1.10
CA ASN A 90 5.52 8.94 -0.15
C ASN A 90 4.82 7.59 0.10
N LEU A 91 3.48 7.58 0.06
CA LEU A 91 2.69 6.37 0.27
C LEU A 91 2.70 5.41 -0.94
N GLY A 92 3.28 5.82 -2.06
CA GLY A 92 3.52 4.95 -3.22
C GLY A 92 4.71 4.00 -3.03
N GLU A 93 5.54 4.22 -2.00
CA GLU A 93 6.69 3.40 -1.71
C GLU A 93 6.36 2.26 -0.74
N VAL A 94 7.04 1.11 -0.92
CA VAL A 94 6.92 -0.03 0.00
C VAL A 94 7.76 0.22 1.25
N PRO A 95 7.20 0.08 2.47
CA PRO A 95 7.95 0.26 3.70
C PRO A 95 9.17 -0.67 3.77
N ASN A 96 10.34 -0.11 4.03
CA ASN A 96 11.54 -0.91 4.20
C ASN A 96 11.60 -1.49 5.61
N TRP A 97 11.54 -2.82 5.74
CA TRP A 97 11.64 -3.51 7.03
C TRP A 97 13.06 -3.47 7.62
N LYS A 98 14.08 -3.19 6.79
CA LYS A 98 15.49 -3.09 7.22
C LYS A 98 15.79 -1.68 7.74
N VAL A 99 15.23 -1.31 8.88
CA VAL A 99 15.45 0.01 9.50
C VAL A 99 16.92 0.35 9.74
N TRP A 100 17.79 -0.65 9.86
CA TRP A 100 19.24 -0.44 10.02
C TRP A 100 19.95 -0.01 8.72
N THR A 101 19.26 -0.06 7.57
CA THR A 101 19.80 0.46 6.30
C THR A 101 19.42 1.91 6.04
N ILE A 102 18.56 2.49 6.91
CA ILE A 102 18.16 3.88 6.80
C ILE A 102 19.32 4.77 7.24
N ASP A 103 19.72 5.68 6.37
CA ASP A 103 20.75 6.67 6.69
C ASP A 103 20.16 7.76 7.59
N PHE A 104 20.36 7.60 8.90
CA PHE A 104 19.90 8.55 9.91
C PHE A 104 20.66 9.89 9.88
N ALA A 105 21.75 9.99 9.13
CA ALA A 105 22.47 11.25 8.97
C ALA A 105 21.68 12.25 8.10
N ASN A 106 20.85 11.75 7.20
CA ASN A 106 20.00 12.57 6.32
C ASN A 106 18.55 12.61 6.83
N THR A 107 18.20 13.65 7.59
CA THR A 107 16.86 13.80 8.19
C THR A 107 15.74 13.84 7.14
N SER A 108 16.02 14.36 5.95
CA SER A 108 15.05 14.45 4.84
C SER A 108 14.61 13.10 4.29
N THR A 109 15.46 12.07 4.38
CA THR A 109 15.15 10.69 3.93
C THR A 109 14.78 9.78 5.10
N ALA A 110 15.37 10.00 6.26
CA ALA A 110 15.13 9.19 7.45
C ALA A 110 13.71 9.38 8.01
N LEU A 111 13.19 10.61 8.07
CA LEU A 111 11.86 10.92 8.60
C LEU A 111 10.74 10.25 7.78
N PRO A 112 10.68 10.37 6.44
CA PRO A 112 9.70 9.66 5.63
C PRO A 112 9.80 8.14 5.76
N ALA A 113 11.00 7.57 5.72
CA ALA A 113 11.23 6.13 5.84
C ALA A 113 10.78 5.58 7.21
N LEU A 114 11.07 6.29 8.29
CA LEU A 114 10.57 5.96 9.64
C LEU A 114 9.05 6.07 9.72
N GLY A 115 8.47 7.10 9.12
CA GLY A 115 7.02 7.28 9.05
C GLY A 115 6.34 6.10 8.39
N LEU A 116 6.80 5.69 7.20
CA LEU A 116 6.29 4.52 6.48
C LEU A 116 6.43 3.22 7.30
N PHE A 117 7.53 3.05 8.03
CA PHE A 117 7.73 1.90 8.91
C PHE A 117 6.79 1.93 10.13
N LEU A 118 6.53 3.11 10.70
CA LEU A 118 5.67 3.25 11.87
C LEU A 118 4.19 3.01 11.57
N ILE A 119 3.73 3.30 10.35
CA ILE A 119 2.33 3.10 9.96
C ILE A 119 1.86 1.66 10.21
N PRO A 120 2.53 0.60 9.69
CA PRO A 120 2.14 -0.78 9.97
C PRO A 120 2.19 -1.15 11.46
N LEU A 121 3.18 -0.63 12.19
CA LEU A 121 3.30 -0.88 13.63
C LEU A 121 2.16 -0.27 14.42
N ILE A 122 1.81 0.99 14.15
CA ILE A 122 0.69 1.68 14.79
C ILE A 122 -0.62 0.98 14.44
N ALA A 123 -0.82 0.60 13.18
CA ALA A 123 -2.01 -0.14 12.74
C ALA A 123 -2.15 -1.48 13.47
N ALA A 124 -1.06 -2.23 13.62
CA ALA A 124 -1.05 -3.50 14.37
C ALA A 124 -1.33 -3.29 15.86
N LEU A 125 -0.75 -2.26 16.47
CA LEU A 125 -1.00 -1.91 17.87
C LEU A 125 -2.46 -1.54 18.10
N LEU A 126 -3.03 -0.69 17.25
CA LEU A 126 -4.43 -0.28 17.34
C LEU A 126 -5.37 -1.46 17.10
N SER A 127 -5.05 -2.35 16.16
CA SER A 127 -5.82 -3.57 15.93
C SER A 127 -5.80 -4.50 17.15
N TRP A 128 -4.63 -4.67 17.76
CA TRP A 128 -4.49 -5.46 18.99
C TRP A 128 -5.27 -4.84 20.14
N LEU A 129 -5.17 -3.51 20.32
CA LEU A 129 -5.91 -2.79 21.37
C LEU A 129 -7.43 -2.91 21.15
N SER A 130 -7.91 -2.71 19.91
CA SER A 130 -9.31 -2.86 19.54
C SER A 130 -9.85 -4.25 19.86
N MET A 131 -9.05 -5.28 19.56
CA MET A 131 -9.40 -6.67 19.87
C MET A 131 -9.46 -6.94 21.38
N LYS A 132 -8.53 -6.39 22.16
CA LYS A 132 -8.54 -6.45 23.63
C LYS A 132 -9.81 -5.81 24.21
N ILE A 133 -10.15 -4.61 23.72
CA ILE A 133 -11.36 -3.90 24.17
C ILE A 133 -12.61 -4.70 23.80
N SER A 134 -12.69 -5.21 22.58
CA SER A 134 -13.82 -6.01 22.10
C SER A 134 -14.04 -7.27 22.96
N GLN A 135 -12.97 -7.95 23.37
CA GLN A 135 -13.03 -9.13 24.24
C GLN A 135 -13.45 -8.78 25.68
N ALA A 136 -13.00 -7.64 26.19
CA ALA A 136 -13.39 -7.17 27.50
C ALA A 136 -14.88 -6.79 27.55
N THR A 137 -15.40 -6.25 26.44
CA THR A 137 -16.80 -5.80 26.34
C THR A 137 -17.77 -6.95 26.01
N ASN A 138 -17.31 -7.96 25.24
CA ASN A 138 -18.09 -9.13 24.86
C ASN A 138 -17.38 -10.42 25.34
N PRO A 139 -17.44 -10.77 26.61
CA PRO A 139 -16.90 -12.04 27.08
C PRO A 139 -17.66 -13.18 26.40
N THR A 140 -16.99 -13.88 25.51
CA THR A 140 -17.56 -15.05 24.84
C THR A 140 -17.86 -16.13 25.90
N ALA A 141 -19.09 -16.56 25.97
CA ALA A 141 -19.52 -17.70 26.74
C ALA A 141 -19.05 -19.04 26.10
N GLY A 142 -17.75 -19.17 25.90
CA GLY A 142 -17.11 -20.34 25.31
C GLY A 142 -16.08 -20.88 26.28
N GLY A 143 -16.12 -22.18 26.58
CA GLY A 143 -15.23 -22.83 27.54
C GLY A 143 -13.74 -22.70 27.19
N ALA A 144 -12.86 -23.20 28.05
CA ALA A 144 -11.39 -23.07 28.00
C ALA A 144 -10.76 -23.29 26.63
N GLN A 145 -11.38 -24.06 25.74
CA GLN A 145 -10.92 -24.34 24.38
C GLN A 145 -11.17 -23.15 23.42
N ALA A 146 -12.25 -22.39 23.62
CA ALA A 146 -12.55 -21.17 22.88
C ALA A 146 -11.61 -20.04 23.31
N GLU A 147 -11.27 -19.95 24.59
CA GLU A 147 -10.29 -18.98 25.11
C GLU A 147 -8.87 -19.22 24.56
N ALA A 148 -8.43 -20.47 24.49
CA ALA A 148 -7.12 -20.82 23.94
C ALA A 148 -7.03 -20.47 22.42
N SER A 149 -8.08 -20.77 21.67
CA SER A 149 -8.17 -20.42 20.26
C SER A 149 -8.16 -18.91 20.03
N MET A 150 -8.89 -18.15 20.85
CA MET A 150 -8.89 -16.69 20.81
C MET A 150 -7.55 -16.07 21.18
N LYS A 151 -6.86 -16.61 22.20
CA LYS A 151 -5.51 -16.14 22.58
C LYS A 151 -4.53 -16.32 21.41
N THR A 152 -4.58 -17.47 20.74
CA THR A 152 -3.73 -17.73 19.56
C THR A 152 -4.06 -16.79 18.41
N MET A 153 -5.34 -16.58 18.09
CA MET A 153 -5.78 -15.63 17.07
C MET A 153 -5.35 -14.20 17.40
N ASN A 154 -5.40 -13.79 18.66
CA ASN A 154 -5.03 -12.44 19.10
C ASN A 154 -3.54 -12.12 18.92
N ILE A 155 -2.70 -13.13 18.93
CA ILE A 155 -1.25 -12.97 18.70
C ILE A 155 -0.95 -13.16 17.22
N PHE A 156 -1.58 -14.14 16.58
CA PHE A 156 -1.30 -14.52 15.19
C PHE A 156 -1.77 -13.44 14.18
N MET A 157 -2.96 -12.87 14.39
CA MET A 157 -3.54 -11.86 13.50
C MET A 157 -2.67 -10.60 13.36
N PRO A 158 -2.21 -9.94 14.44
CA PRO A 158 -1.32 -8.78 14.32
C PRO A 158 0.02 -9.12 13.67
N ILE A 159 0.61 -10.28 13.98
CA ILE A 159 1.87 -10.73 13.39
C ILE A 159 1.71 -10.93 11.89
N MET A 160 0.65 -11.62 11.47
CA MET A 160 0.34 -11.83 10.06
C MET A 160 0.08 -10.49 9.33
N SER A 161 -0.60 -9.56 9.99
CA SER A 161 -0.88 -8.24 9.43
C SER A 161 0.40 -7.45 9.17
N ILE A 162 1.33 -7.44 10.13
CA ILE A 162 2.65 -6.83 9.98
C ILE A 162 3.41 -7.50 8.82
N TRP A 163 3.45 -8.84 8.82
CA TRP A 163 4.16 -9.60 7.81
C TRP A 163 3.64 -9.32 6.39
N ILE A 164 2.32 -9.28 6.21
CA ILE A 164 1.70 -8.93 4.94
C ILE A 164 2.06 -7.50 4.51
N CYS A 165 2.01 -6.53 5.43
CA CYS A 165 2.35 -5.13 5.12
C CYS A 165 3.79 -4.93 4.63
N PHE A 166 4.72 -5.79 5.06
CA PHE A 166 6.13 -5.70 4.61
C PHE A 166 6.44 -6.52 3.36
N ILE A 167 5.56 -7.42 2.96
CA ILE A 167 5.73 -8.22 1.72
C ILE A 167 5.00 -7.58 0.54
N MET A 168 3.92 -6.87 0.81
CA MET A 168 3.14 -6.16 -0.20
C MET A 168 3.78 -4.83 -0.56
#